data_48b785f44dfcf8956644ccd472315617
#
_entry.id   48b785f44dfcf8956644ccd472315617
#
_cell.length_a   1.000
_cell.length_b   1.000
_cell.length_c   1.000
_cell.angle_alpha   90.00
_cell.angle_beta   90.00
_cell.angle_gamma   90.00
#
_symmetry.space_group_name_H-M   'P 1'
#
loop_
_entity.id
_entity.type
_entity.pdbx_description
1 polymer ?
#
loop_
_entity_poly.entity_id
_entity_poly.type
_entity_poly.pdbx_seq_one_letter_code
_entity_poly.pdbx_strand_id
1 'polypeptide(L)'
;MGIAYNPFSLEGKTILVTGASSGIGQETAIQCSKMGARVIITARNEERLKQTLSQMEGDNHQIILAELTNRDDVEGLVSEITMLQGLVLCAGKGVTSPFPFSTRDKYDEIFDINFFAPVELLRLLVKKKKLEKESSVVFVSSIGGVDSFYIGNGVYGASKAALNSTMKYCAKELAVKRIRVNTVNPGMVNTKLIQGGVISEEQHKLDMEKYPLKRYGEPIDIALGIIYLLSDASSWVTGHSLIIDGGVTI
;
A
#
# COMPACT_ATOMS: atom_id res chain seq x y z
N MET A 1 31.69 -11.34 13.68
CA MET A 1 31.24 -9.95 13.87
C MET A 1 29.79 -10.00 14.26
N GLY A 2 29.38 -9.45 15.43
CA GLY A 2 27.98 -9.40 15.81
C GLY A 2 27.19 -8.59 14.82
N ILE A 3 26.00 -9.06 14.42
CA ILE A 3 25.07 -8.30 13.56
C ILE A 3 24.75 -7.01 14.33
N ALA A 4 25.04 -5.85 13.71
CA ALA A 4 24.68 -4.57 14.31
C ALA A 4 23.15 -4.52 14.50
N TYR A 5 22.69 -4.15 15.68
CA TYR A 5 21.26 -4.03 15.98
C TYR A 5 20.60 -3.03 15.01
N ASN A 6 19.67 -3.53 14.18
CA ASN A 6 18.90 -2.72 13.26
C ASN A 6 17.39 -3.08 13.40
N PRO A 7 16.60 -2.30 14.15
CA PRO A 7 15.18 -2.58 14.36
C PRO A 7 14.34 -2.41 13.09
N PHE A 8 14.88 -1.80 12.04
CA PHE A 8 14.23 -1.65 10.72
C PHE A 8 14.54 -2.82 9.77
N SER A 9 15.41 -3.75 10.14
CA SER A 9 15.73 -4.92 9.33
C SER A 9 14.48 -5.74 9.04
N LEU A 10 14.39 -6.23 7.80
CA LEU A 10 13.37 -7.17 7.36
C LEU A 10 13.98 -8.54 7.03
N GLU A 11 15.21 -8.79 7.49
CA GLU A 11 15.90 -10.05 7.29
C GLU A 11 15.09 -11.23 7.86
N GLY A 12 15.00 -12.32 7.09
CA GLY A 12 14.21 -13.50 7.44
C GLY A 12 12.69 -13.35 7.25
N LYS A 13 12.19 -12.16 6.82
CA LYS A 13 10.77 -11.95 6.56
C LYS A 13 10.43 -12.17 5.08
N THR A 14 9.33 -12.84 4.81
CA THR A 14 8.69 -12.92 3.49
C THR A 14 7.53 -11.93 3.44
N ILE A 15 7.57 -11.03 2.48
CA ILE A 15 6.61 -9.92 2.37
C ILE A 15 5.92 -9.97 1.00
N LEU A 16 4.59 -9.95 0.99
CA LEU A 16 3.81 -9.75 -0.23
C LEU A 16 3.54 -8.26 -0.44
N VAL A 17 3.85 -7.75 -1.63
CA VAL A 17 3.54 -6.37 -2.04
C VAL A 17 2.61 -6.41 -3.25
N THR A 18 1.40 -5.86 -3.11
CA THR A 18 0.45 -5.71 -4.22
C THR A 18 0.64 -4.37 -4.92
N GLY A 19 0.31 -4.30 -6.22
CA GLY A 19 0.52 -3.09 -7.01
C GLY A 19 2.00 -2.75 -7.23
N ALA A 20 2.88 -3.75 -7.16
CA ALA A 20 4.33 -3.59 -7.21
C ALA A 20 4.89 -3.27 -8.62
N SER A 21 4.05 -3.06 -9.62
CA SER A 21 4.48 -2.73 -10.99
C SER A 21 4.78 -1.25 -11.23
N SER A 22 4.56 -0.37 -10.26
CA SER A 22 4.84 1.08 -10.37
C SER A 22 4.70 1.81 -9.03
N GLY A 23 5.25 3.05 -8.98
CA GLY A 23 5.02 4.00 -7.90
C GLY A 23 5.37 3.48 -6.51
N ILE A 24 4.48 3.72 -5.54
CA ILE A 24 4.71 3.36 -4.13
C ILE A 24 4.93 1.86 -3.95
N GLY A 25 4.14 1.01 -4.62
CA GLY A 25 4.26 -0.45 -4.50
C GLY A 25 5.59 -0.97 -5.07
N GLN A 26 6.03 -0.45 -6.21
CA GLN A 26 7.32 -0.76 -6.81
C GLN A 26 8.46 -0.38 -5.85
N GLU A 27 8.48 0.88 -5.41
CA GLU A 27 9.52 1.37 -4.50
C GLU A 27 9.53 0.60 -3.17
N THR A 28 8.34 0.29 -2.63
CA THR A 28 8.25 -0.52 -1.41
C THR A 28 8.88 -1.90 -1.59
N ALA A 29 8.63 -2.57 -2.72
CA ALA A 29 9.22 -3.88 -3.00
C ALA A 29 10.76 -3.80 -3.08
N ILE A 30 11.28 -2.79 -3.78
CA ILE A 30 12.72 -2.53 -3.91
C ILE A 30 13.33 -2.26 -2.53
N GLN A 31 12.75 -1.39 -1.73
CA GLN A 31 13.29 -1.05 -0.42
C GLN A 31 13.17 -2.21 0.59
N CYS A 32 12.09 -3.01 0.54
CA CYS A 32 11.99 -4.22 1.35
C CYS A 32 13.10 -5.22 1.03
N SER A 33 13.47 -5.39 -0.24
CA SER A 33 14.59 -6.26 -0.64
C SER A 33 15.93 -5.76 -0.09
N LYS A 34 16.18 -4.45 -0.16
CA LYS A 34 17.40 -3.80 0.42
C LYS A 34 17.47 -3.95 1.94
N MET A 35 16.34 -4.09 2.61
CA MET A 35 16.26 -4.35 4.05
C MET A 35 16.35 -5.84 4.40
N GLY A 36 16.65 -6.71 3.44
CA GLY A 36 16.89 -8.14 3.62
C GLY A 36 15.66 -9.04 3.52
N ALA A 37 14.49 -8.51 3.14
CA ALA A 37 13.31 -9.32 2.97
C ALA A 37 13.34 -10.19 1.70
N ARG A 38 12.79 -11.40 1.78
CA ARG A 38 12.24 -12.06 0.60
C ARG A 38 10.93 -11.40 0.22
N VAL A 39 10.79 -10.96 -1.03
CA VAL A 39 9.59 -10.24 -1.48
C VAL A 39 8.86 -11.02 -2.56
N ILE A 40 7.56 -11.16 -2.39
CA ILE A 40 6.63 -11.63 -3.41
C ILE A 40 5.95 -10.38 -3.97
N ILE A 41 6.05 -10.16 -5.28
CA ILE A 41 5.45 -9.00 -5.95
C ILE A 41 4.31 -9.45 -6.86
N THR A 42 3.19 -8.71 -6.79
CA THR A 42 2.03 -9.01 -7.62
C THR A 42 1.42 -7.76 -8.26
N ALA A 43 1.03 -7.89 -9.51
CA ALA A 43 0.26 -6.96 -10.32
C ALA A 43 -0.19 -7.67 -11.61
N ARG A 44 -0.90 -6.94 -12.49
CA ARG A 44 -1.39 -7.45 -13.78
C ARG A 44 -0.35 -7.47 -14.90
N ASN A 45 0.61 -6.55 -14.83
CA ASN A 45 1.58 -6.34 -15.92
C ASN A 45 2.91 -7.02 -15.59
N GLU A 46 3.16 -8.14 -16.25
CA GLU A 46 4.35 -8.97 -16.06
C GLU A 46 5.64 -8.23 -16.38
N GLU A 47 5.69 -7.50 -17.50
CA GLU A 47 6.90 -6.79 -17.93
C GLU A 47 7.34 -5.74 -16.92
N ARG A 48 6.38 -4.99 -16.34
CA ARG A 48 6.69 -4.02 -15.28
C ARG A 48 7.10 -4.70 -13.97
N LEU A 49 6.54 -5.87 -13.66
CA LEU A 49 6.99 -6.64 -12.49
C LEU A 49 8.41 -7.16 -12.70
N LYS A 50 8.77 -7.62 -13.89
CA LYS A 50 10.17 -7.98 -14.23
C LYS A 50 11.12 -6.78 -14.08
N GLN A 51 10.69 -5.58 -14.51
CA GLN A 51 11.45 -4.35 -14.28
C GLN A 51 11.60 -4.02 -12.80
N THR A 52 10.59 -4.25 -11.98
CA THR A 52 10.70 -4.10 -10.54
C THR A 52 11.68 -5.12 -9.96
N LEU A 53 11.52 -6.39 -10.32
CA LEU A 53 12.38 -7.49 -9.86
C LEU A 53 13.86 -7.23 -10.17
N SER A 54 14.18 -6.70 -11.36
CA SER A 54 15.58 -6.40 -11.76
C SER A 54 16.23 -5.27 -10.95
N GLN A 55 15.48 -4.51 -10.17
CA GLN A 55 15.97 -3.44 -9.30
C GLN A 55 16.04 -3.86 -7.81
N MET A 56 15.58 -5.06 -7.50
CA MET A 56 15.59 -5.59 -6.14
C MET A 56 16.94 -6.22 -5.80
N GLU A 57 17.32 -6.17 -4.53
CA GLU A 57 18.55 -6.80 -4.03
C GLU A 57 18.27 -8.25 -3.58
N GLY A 58 19.13 -9.18 -4.00
CA GLY A 58 18.98 -10.62 -3.75
C GLY A 58 18.28 -11.34 -4.90
N ASP A 59 18.18 -12.68 -4.80
CA ASP A 59 17.76 -13.56 -5.90
C ASP A 59 16.56 -14.46 -5.54
N ASN A 60 16.05 -14.40 -4.33
CA ASN A 60 14.98 -15.26 -3.82
C ASN A 60 13.58 -14.65 -3.87
N HIS A 61 13.39 -13.59 -4.68
CA HIS A 61 12.10 -12.94 -4.87
C HIS A 61 11.21 -13.69 -5.87
N GLN A 62 9.90 -13.42 -5.82
CA GLN A 62 8.94 -14.13 -6.66
C GLN A 62 7.96 -13.13 -7.29
N ILE A 63 7.63 -13.36 -8.57
CA ILE A 63 6.51 -12.71 -9.26
C ILE A 63 5.34 -13.70 -9.24
N ILE A 64 4.15 -13.21 -8.82
CA ILE A 64 2.87 -13.91 -9.03
C ILE A 64 1.94 -12.92 -9.72
N LEU A 65 1.51 -13.23 -10.94
CA LEU A 65 0.56 -12.41 -11.67
C LEU A 65 -0.84 -12.60 -11.08
N ALA A 66 -1.54 -11.50 -10.82
CA ALA A 66 -2.93 -11.54 -10.41
C ALA A 66 -3.66 -10.23 -10.72
N GLU A 67 -4.88 -10.33 -11.24
CA GLU A 67 -5.88 -9.27 -11.24
C GLU A 67 -6.67 -9.36 -9.94
N LEU A 68 -6.45 -8.42 -9.02
CA LEU A 68 -7.00 -8.50 -7.66
C LEU A 68 -8.52 -8.31 -7.58
N THR A 69 -9.16 -7.88 -8.65
CA THR A 69 -10.62 -7.85 -8.79
C THR A 69 -11.18 -9.16 -9.36
N ASN A 70 -10.32 -10.06 -9.82
CA ASN A 70 -10.70 -11.39 -10.27
C ASN A 70 -10.54 -12.39 -9.12
N ARG A 71 -11.62 -13.08 -8.78
CA ARG A 71 -11.65 -14.02 -7.67
C ARG A 71 -10.72 -15.20 -7.85
N ASP A 72 -10.66 -15.77 -9.05
CA ASP A 72 -9.87 -16.95 -9.32
C ASP A 72 -8.37 -16.62 -9.26
N ASP A 73 -7.98 -15.43 -9.75
CA ASP A 73 -6.60 -14.92 -9.65
C ASP A 73 -6.20 -14.72 -8.18
N VAL A 74 -7.08 -14.19 -7.34
CA VAL A 74 -6.81 -13.99 -5.91
C VAL A 74 -6.70 -15.34 -5.19
N GLU A 75 -7.55 -16.30 -5.49
CA GLU A 75 -7.46 -17.66 -4.94
C GLU A 75 -6.17 -18.36 -5.40
N GLY A 76 -5.77 -18.20 -6.65
CA GLY A 76 -4.50 -18.66 -7.21
C GLY A 76 -3.29 -18.06 -6.49
N LEU A 77 -3.25 -16.72 -6.37
CA LEU A 77 -2.21 -15.99 -5.64
C LEU A 77 -2.07 -16.53 -4.20
N VAL A 78 -3.18 -16.67 -3.48
CA VAL A 78 -3.16 -17.18 -2.10
C VAL A 78 -2.69 -18.63 -2.02
N SER A 79 -2.98 -19.45 -3.02
CA SER A 79 -2.55 -20.85 -3.05
C SER A 79 -1.03 -21.01 -3.18
N GLU A 80 -0.38 -20.17 -3.97
CA GLU A 80 1.08 -20.16 -4.18
C GLU A 80 1.87 -19.64 -2.97
N ILE A 81 1.24 -18.83 -2.11
CA ILE A 81 1.88 -18.31 -0.90
C ILE A 81 1.99 -19.41 0.16
N THR A 82 3.19 -19.61 0.70
CA THR A 82 3.42 -20.54 1.82
C THR A 82 3.09 -19.86 3.14
N MET A 83 3.83 -18.82 3.52
CA MET A 83 3.67 -18.07 4.76
C MET A 83 4.22 -16.65 4.58
N LEU A 84 3.60 -15.67 5.21
CA LEU A 84 4.01 -14.27 5.17
C LEU A 84 4.25 -13.72 6.58
N GLN A 85 5.31 -12.93 6.74
CA GLN A 85 5.59 -12.09 7.90
C GLN A 85 5.19 -10.64 7.64
N GLY A 86 4.98 -10.26 6.37
CA GLY A 86 4.52 -8.92 5.99
C GLY A 86 3.57 -8.94 4.79
N LEU A 87 2.62 -8.01 4.80
CA LEU A 87 1.68 -7.80 3.70
C LEU A 87 1.50 -6.32 3.45
N VAL A 88 1.74 -5.87 2.20
CA VAL A 88 1.52 -4.50 1.76
C VAL A 88 0.42 -4.47 0.69
N LEU A 89 -0.69 -3.88 1.04
CA LEU A 89 -1.87 -3.75 0.20
C LEU A 89 -1.86 -2.36 -0.45
N CYS A 90 -1.09 -2.24 -1.56
CA CYS A 90 -0.81 -0.98 -2.25
C CYS A 90 -1.54 -0.84 -3.60
N ALA A 91 -2.10 -1.91 -4.15
CA ALA A 91 -2.84 -1.83 -5.39
C ALA A 91 -4.04 -0.87 -5.25
N GLY A 92 -4.24 -0.02 -6.25
CA GLY A 92 -5.35 0.92 -6.25
C GLY A 92 -5.39 1.79 -7.50
N LYS A 93 -6.50 2.49 -7.67
CA LYS A 93 -6.78 3.40 -8.80
C LYS A 93 -7.34 4.71 -8.29
N GLY A 94 -6.87 5.83 -8.85
CA GLY A 94 -7.45 7.16 -8.64
C GLY A 94 -8.60 7.42 -9.61
N VAL A 95 -9.52 8.28 -9.20
CA VAL A 95 -10.55 8.86 -10.07
C VAL A 95 -10.86 10.27 -9.61
N THR A 96 -11.00 11.19 -10.56
CA THR A 96 -11.52 12.52 -10.31
C THR A 96 -12.89 12.63 -10.98
N SER A 97 -13.93 12.88 -10.17
CA SER A 97 -15.30 13.04 -10.62
C SER A 97 -16.04 14.01 -9.71
N PRO A 98 -16.48 15.19 -10.21
CA PRO A 98 -17.36 16.07 -9.44
C PRO A 98 -18.63 15.32 -9.02
N PHE A 99 -19.17 15.65 -7.84
CA PHE A 99 -20.24 14.89 -7.21
C PHE A 99 -21.45 14.60 -8.12
N PRO A 100 -21.97 15.55 -8.93
CA PRO A 100 -23.10 15.27 -9.84
C PRO A 100 -22.80 14.20 -10.92
N PHE A 101 -21.52 13.93 -11.20
CA PHE A 101 -21.06 12.97 -12.19
C PHE A 101 -20.46 11.69 -11.57
N SER A 102 -20.54 11.57 -10.24
CA SER A 102 -20.07 10.40 -9.48
C SER A 102 -21.17 9.35 -9.46
N THR A 103 -21.31 8.62 -10.58
CA THR A 103 -22.33 7.58 -10.76
C THR A 103 -22.05 6.36 -9.87
N ARG A 104 -23.07 5.52 -9.69
CA ARG A 104 -22.95 4.25 -8.99
C ARG A 104 -21.86 3.37 -9.61
N ASP A 105 -21.77 3.29 -10.93
CA ASP A 105 -20.74 2.49 -11.62
C ASP A 105 -19.32 2.93 -11.29
N LYS A 106 -19.08 4.26 -11.16
CA LYS A 106 -17.78 4.77 -10.73
C LYS A 106 -17.46 4.38 -9.28
N TYR A 107 -18.46 4.40 -8.41
CA TYR A 107 -18.27 3.89 -7.04
C TYR A 107 -17.96 2.40 -7.05
N ASP A 108 -18.71 1.60 -7.79
CA ASP A 108 -18.50 0.16 -7.87
C ASP A 108 -17.10 -0.16 -8.40
N GLU A 109 -16.66 0.46 -9.50
CA GLU A 109 -15.32 0.27 -10.07
C GLU A 109 -14.20 0.62 -9.07
N ILE A 110 -14.31 1.77 -8.41
CA ILE A 110 -13.23 2.24 -7.50
C ILE A 110 -13.24 1.48 -6.18
N PHE A 111 -14.41 1.16 -5.64
CA PHE A 111 -14.50 0.35 -4.43
C PHE A 111 -14.02 -1.08 -4.66
N ASP A 112 -14.25 -1.64 -5.85
CA ASP A 112 -13.81 -2.99 -6.16
C ASP A 112 -12.29 -3.12 -6.02
N ILE A 113 -11.51 -2.26 -6.69
CA ILE A 113 -10.05 -2.32 -6.63
C ILE A 113 -9.46 -1.71 -5.35
N ASN A 114 -10.02 -0.61 -4.83
CA ASN A 114 -9.42 0.11 -3.70
C ASN A 114 -9.82 -0.44 -2.34
N PHE A 115 -10.98 -1.11 -2.23
CA PHE A 115 -11.52 -1.58 -0.97
C PHE A 115 -11.76 -3.09 -0.95
N PHE A 116 -12.62 -3.61 -1.85
CA PHE A 116 -12.99 -5.02 -1.80
C PHE A 116 -11.80 -5.94 -2.11
N ALA A 117 -11.00 -5.65 -3.11
CA ALA A 117 -9.85 -6.46 -3.49
C ALA A 117 -8.82 -6.62 -2.34
N PRO A 118 -8.30 -5.56 -1.72
CA PRO A 118 -7.34 -5.70 -0.62
C PRO A 118 -7.97 -6.34 0.63
N VAL A 119 -9.24 -6.08 0.93
CA VAL A 119 -9.94 -6.68 2.08
C VAL A 119 -10.15 -8.18 1.85
N GLU A 120 -10.57 -8.59 0.66
CA GLU A 120 -10.77 -9.99 0.31
C GLU A 120 -9.45 -10.78 0.31
N LEU A 121 -8.38 -10.20 -0.23
CA LEU A 121 -7.05 -10.82 -0.18
C LEU A 121 -6.60 -11.04 1.28
N LEU A 122 -6.72 -10.02 2.14
CA LEU A 122 -6.39 -10.18 3.57
C LEU A 122 -7.27 -11.25 4.22
N ARG A 123 -8.58 -11.22 3.96
CA ARG A 123 -9.53 -12.20 4.51
C ARG A 123 -9.14 -13.63 4.13
N LEU A 124 -8.79 -13.87 2.87
CA LEU A 124 -8.38 -15.20 2.39
C LEU A 124 -7.05 -15.63 3.01
N LEU A 125 -6.06 -14.75 3.08
CA LEU A 125 -4.76 -15.04 3.72
C LEU A 125 -4.95 -15.42 5.20
N VAL A 126 -5.80 -14.70 5.92
CA VAL A 126 -6.15 -15.02 7.33
C VAL A 126 -6.88 -16.35 7.43
N LYS A 127 -7.91 -16.58 6.60
CA LYS A 127 -8.72 -17.81 6.56
C LYS A 127 -7.88 -19.04 6.24
N LYS A 128 -6.94 -18.92 5.30
CA LYS A 128 -6.03 -19.99 4.88
C LYS A 128 -4.78 -20.11 5.77
N LYS A 129 -4.69 -19.32 6.85
CA LYS A 129 -3.56 -19.30 7.82
C LYS A 129 -2.21 -19.03 7.15
N LYS A 130 -2.18 -18.12 6.15
CA LYS A 130 -0.99 -17.72 5.40
C LYS A 130 -0.24 -16.54 6.05
N LEU A 131 -0.77 -15.93 7.11
CA LEU A 131 -0.09 -14.92 7.92
C LEU A 131 0.46 -15.57 9.19
N GLU A 132 1.74 -15.41 9.41
CA GLU A 132 2.42 -15.89 10.61
C GLU A 132 2.00 -15.07 11.83
N LYS A 133 2.19 -15.64 12.99
CA LYS A 133 2.06 -14.91 14.27
C LYS A 133 3.07 -13.74 14.30
N GLU A 134 2.65 -12.61 14.80
CA GLU A 134 3.46 -11.37 14.87
C GLU A 134 3.75 -10.71 13.51
N SER A 135 3.10 -11.15 12.42
CA SER A 135 3.21 -10.49 11.12
C SER A 135 2.64 -9.07 11.13
N SER A 136 3.00 -8.29 10.11
CA SER A 136 2.52 -6.93 9.94
C SER A 136 1.80 -6.73 8.61
N VAL A 137 0.63 -6.13 8.66
CA VAL A 137 -0.20 -5.76 7.50
C VAL A 137 -0.26 -4.26 7.37
N VAL A 138 0.04 -3.74 6.19
CA VAL A 138 0.00 -2.30 5.89
C VAL A 138 -0.89 -2.06 4.67
N PHE A 139 -1.98 -1.34 4.88
CA PHE A 139 -2.78 -0.81 3.76
C PHE A 139 -2.24 0.54 3.32
N VAL A 140 -2.13 0.76 2.02
CA VAL A 140 -1.84 2.08 1.47
C VAL A 140 -3.16 2.78 1.16
N SER A 141 -3.53 3.70 2.05
CA SER A 141 -4.72 4.52 1.94
C SER A 141 -4.40 5.89 1.31
N SER A 142 -4.87 6.99 1.87
CA SER A 142 -4.63 8.36 1.43
C SER A 142 -5.10 9.34 2.50
N ILE A 143 -4.52 10.54 2.55
CA ILE A 143 -5.08 11.66 3.33
C ILE A 143 -6.52 11.98 2.89
N GLY A 144 -6.88 11.76 1.62
CA GLY A 144 -8.25 11.93 1.12
C GLY A 144 -9.29 11.01 1.77
N GLY A 145 -8.85 9.98 2.48
CA GLY A 145 -9.72 9.10 3.29
C GLY A 145 -9.72 9.42 4.79
N VAL A 146 -9.02 10.48 5.23
CA VAL A 146 -8.86 10.83 6.66
C VAL A 146 -9.15 12.31 6.89
N ASP A 147 -8.31 13.22 6.36
CA ASP A 147 -8.30 14.63 6.77
C ASP A 147 -8.35 15.63 5.59
N SER A 148 -8.31 15.18 4.33
CA SER A 148 -8.22 16.06 3.16
C SER A 148 -9.32 15.77 2.14
N PHE A 149 -10.15 16.80 1.86
CA PHE A 149 -11.35 16.67 1.04
C PHE A 149 -11.28 17.59 -0.18
N TYR A 150 -10.71 17.11 -1.27
CA TYR A 150 -10.63 17.85 -2.53
C TYR A 150 -11.89 17.67 -3.38
N ILE A 151 -12.29 18.75 -4.09
CA ILE A 151 -13.41 18.70 -5.04
C ILE A 151 -13.12 17.64 -6.11
N GLY A 152 -14.11 16.79 -6.39
CA GLY A 152 -14.01 15.70 -7.36
C GLY A 152 -13.32 14.43 -6.85
N ASN A 153 -12.85 14.40 -5.60
CA ASN A 153 -12.15 13.23 -5.04
C ASN A 153 -13.07 12.32 -4.19
N GLY A 154 -14.36 12.58 -4.17
CA GLY A 154 -15.30 11.93 -3.24
C GLY A 154 -15.37 10.41 -3.37
N VAL A 155 -15.39 9.88 -4.61
CA VAL A 155 -15.44 8.43 -4.86
C VAL A 155 -14.17 7.74 -4.33
N TYR A 156 -13.01 8.30 -4.70
CA TYR A 156 -11.71 7.80 -4.25
C TYR A 156 -11.55 7.92 -2.73
N GLY A 157 -11.81 9.13 -2.19
CA GLY A 157 -11.70 9.41 -0.76
C GLY A 157 -12.57 8.47 0.09
N ALA A 158 -13.83 8.24 -0.34
CA ALA A 158 -14.73 7.31 0.33
C ALA A 158 -14.17 5.88 0.37
N SER A 159 -13.58 5.38 -0.75
CA SER A 159 -12.97 4.06 -0.79
C SER A 159 -11.77 3.93 0.17
N LYS A 160 -10.96 4.98 0.30
CA LYS A 160 -9.81 5.05 1.21
C LYS A 160 -10.23 5.24 2.68
N ALA A 161 -11.31 5.96 2.93
CA ALA A 161 -11.91 6.07 4.27
C ALA A 161 -12.43 4.70 4.76
N ALA A 162 -13.07 3.94 3.88
CA ALA A 162 -13.53 2.57 4.19
C ALA A 162 -12.35 1.66 4.59
N LEU A 163 -11.18 1.76 3.92
CA LEU A 163 -9.97 1.04 4.30
C LEU A 163 -9.49 1.42 5.71
N ASN A 164 -9.42 2.73 6.02
CA ASN A 164 -8.99 3.21 7.34
C ASN A 164 -9.91 2.70 8.46
N SER A 165 -11.21 2.64 8.20
CA SER A 165 -12.17 2.05 9.16
C SER A 165 -11.94 0.54 9.31
N THR A 166 -11.92 -0.21 8.21
CA THR A 166 -11.74 -1.67 8.22
C THR A 166 -10.43 -2.09 8.87
N MET A 167 -9.35 -1.36 8.62
CA MET A 167 -8.05 -1.60 9.25
C MET A 167 -8.15 -1.66 10.78
N LYS A 168 -8.92 -0.76 11.42
CA LYS A 168 -9.06 -0.70 12.89
C LYS A 168 -9.77 -1.95 13.44
N TYR A 169 -10.77 -2.48 12.72
CA TYR A 169 -11.42 -3.74 13.09
C TYR A 169 -10.44 -4.91 12.93
N CYS A 170 -9.75 -4.99 11.79
CA CYS A 170 -8.74 -6.03 11.56
C CYS A 170 -7.63 -5.99 12.63
N ALA A 171 -7.17 -4.80 13.04
CA ALA A 171 -6.16 -4.66 14.08
C ALA A 171 -6.62 -5.26 15.42
N LYS A 172 -7.89 -5.04 15.80
CA LYS A 172 -8.45 -5.62 17.04
C LYS A 172 -8.65 -7.14 16.92
N GLU A 173 -9.22 -7.61 15.82
CA GLU A 173 -9.54 -9.02 15.64
C GLU A 173 -8.29 -9.89 15.48
N LEU A 174 -7.26 -9.40 14.79
CA LEU A 174 -6.03 -10.14 14.54
C LEU A 174 -4.99 -10.02 15.69
N ALA A 175 -5.22 -9.13 16.66
CA ALA A 175 -4.36 -8.95 17.83
C ALA A 175 -4.19 -10.24 18.66
N VAL A 176 -5.15 -11.14 18.65
CA VAL A 176 -5.06 -12.46 19.29
C VAL A 176 -3.87 -13.28 18.77
N LYS A 177 -3.46 -13.06 17.55
CA LYS A 177 -2.26 -13.65 16.92
C LYS A 177 -1.06 -12.70 16.93
N ARG A 178 -1.17 -11.57 17.63
CA ARG A 178 -0.17 -10.50 17.62
C ARG A 178 0.13 -9.94 16.21
N ILE A 179 -0.79 -10.10 15.26
CA ILE A 179 -0.70 -9.51 13.94
C ILE A 179 -1.04 -8.03 14.06
N ARG A 180 -0.12 -7.16 13.61
CA ARG A 180 -0.33 -5.73 13.58
C ARG A 180 -0.96 -5.34 12.24
N VAL A 181 -1.92 -4.43 12.26
CA VAL A 181 -2.58 -3.93 11.05
C VAL A 181 -2.63 -2.41 11.13
N ASN A 182 -2.07 -1.72 10.14
CA ASN A 182 -1.98 -0.27 10.09
C ASN A 182 -2.29 0.25 8.68
N THR A 183 -2.52 1.55 8.54
CA THR A 183 -2.56 2.24 7.24
C THR A 183 -1.44 3.26 7.15
N VAL A 184 -0.91 3.45 5.93
CA VAL A 184 -0.17 4.65 5.54
C VAL A 184 -1.10 5.52 4.71
N ASN A 185 -1.12 6.83 4.99
CA ASN A 185 -1.99 7.80 4.34
C ASN A 185 -1.12 8.87 3.66
N PRO A 186 -0.70 8.64 2.42
CA PRO A 186 0.11 9.60 1.68
C PRO A 186 -0.67 10.86 1.31
N GLY A 187 0.04 12.01 1.26
CA GLY A 187 -0.36 13.16 0.46
C GLY A 187 -0.15 12.93 -1.03
N MET A 188 0.06 13.99 -1.80
CA MET A 188 0.44 13.85 -3.22
C MET A 188 1.85 13.29 -3.32
N VAL A 189 2.01 12.25 -4.15
CA VAL A 189 3.28 11.53 -4.37
C VAL A 189 3.55 11.48 -5.87
N ASN A 190 4.76 11.79 -6.30
CA ASN A 190 5.20 11.78 -7.69
C ASN A 190 5.17 10.36 -8.28
N THR A 191 4.02 9.97 -8.75
CA THR A 191 3.76 8.67 -9.38
C THR A 191 3.02 8.87 -10.70
N LYS A 192 2.98 7.82 -11.53
CA LYS A 192 2.18 7.86 -12.77
C LYS A 192 0.70 8.16 -12.53
N LEU A 193 0.21 7.95 -11.31
CA LEU A 193 -1.18 8.24 -10.95
C LEU A 193 -1.50 9.74 -11.07
N ILE A 194 -0.55 10.62 -10.72
CA ILE A 194 -0.73 12.08 -10.81
C ILE A 194 -0.28 12.65 -12.16
N GLN A 195 0.64 12.00 -12.87
CA GLN A 195 1.15 12.45 -14.16
C GLN A 195 0.14 12.29 -15.30
N GLY A 196 -0.90 11.48 -15.16
CA GLY A 196 -1.98 11.29 -16.12
C GLY A 196 -3.16 12.25 -15.96
N GLY A 197 -3.08 13.23 -15.06
CA GLY A 197 -4.17 14.19 -14.77
C GLY A 197 -4.20 15.40 -15.71
N VAL A 198 -5.33 16.11 -15.69
CA VAL A 198 -5.60 17.33 -16.47
C VAL A 198 -4.92 18.58 -15.87
N ILE A 199 -4.05 18.42 -14.88
CA ILE A 199 -3.43 19.52 -14.12
C ILE A 199 -2.16 19.97 -14.84
N SER A 200 -2.04 21.28 -15.14
CA SER A 200 -0.86 21.85 -15.77
C SER A 200 0.34 21.88 -14.83
N GLU A 201 1.57 21.99 -15.39
CA GLU A 201 2.79 22.15 -14.57
C GLU A 201 2.73 23.37 -13.65
N GLU A 202 2.11 24.44 -14.09
CA GLU A 202 1.93 25.65 -13.30
C GLU A 202 0.98 25.40 -12.10
N GLN A 203 -0.12 24.69 -12.34
CA GLN A 203 -1.03 24.27 -11.26
C GLN A 203 -0.34 23.33 -10.27
N HIS A 204 0.51 22.41 -10.72
CA HIS A 204 1.33 21.56 -9.84
C HIS A 204 2.28 22.39 -8.97
N LYS A 205 2.95 23.40 -9.54
CA LYS A 205 3.81 24.32 -8.78
C LYS A 205 3.03 25.05 -7.68
N LEU A 206 1.89 25.63 -8.04
CA LEU A 206 1.02 26.33 -7.09
C LEU A 206 0.47 25.40 -5.99
N ASP A 207 0.21 24.14 -6.33
CA ASP A 207 -0.23 23.15 -5.34
C ASP A 207 0.90 22.73 -4.38
N MET A 208 2.12 22.55 -4.89
CA MET A 208 3.31 22.27 -4.06
C MET A 208 3.60 23.41 -3.05
N GLU A 209 3.27 24.66 -3.36
CA GLU A 209 3.41 25.80 -2.45
C GLU A 209 2.58 25.66 -1.15
N LYS A 210 1.47 24.89 -1.20
CA LYS A 210 0.62 24.61 -0.05
C LYS A 210 1.26 23.65 0.95
N TYR A 211 2.21 22.84 0.49
CA TYR A 211 2.92 21.90 1.35
C TYR A 211 3.96 22.65 2.19
N PRO A 212 3.97 22.49 3.52
CA PRO A 212 5.04 23.07 4.35
C PRO A 212 6.44 22.71 3.86
N LEU A 213 6.65 21.45 3.39
CA LEU A 213 7.93 21.00 2.86
C LEU A 213 8.18 21.38 1.38
N LYS A 214 7.27 22.17 0.76
CA LYS A 214 7.41 22.77 -0.58
C LYS A 214 7.69 21.77 -1.72
N ARG A 215 7.25 20.53 -1.56
CA ARG A 215 7.32 19.49 -2.58
C ARG A 215 6.22 18.46 -2.39
N TYR A 216 5.93 17.73 -3.45
CA TYR A 216 5.24 16.45 -3.32
C TYR A 216 6.17 15.39 -2.72
N GLY A 217 5.59 14.35 -2.15
CA GLY A 217 6.34 13.17 -1.74
C GLY A 217 6.87 12.41 -2.94
N GLU A 218 7.98 11.70 -2.74
CA GLU A 218 8.47 10.69 -3.66
C GLU A 218 8.02 9.30 -3.19
N PRO A 219 7.96 8.28 -4.06
CA PRO A 219 7.61 6.92 -3.66
C PRO A 219 8.43 6.40 -2.47
N ILE A 220 9.70 6.80 -2.40
CA ILE A 220 10.61 6.44 -1.31
C ILE A 220 10.15 7.00 0.06
N ASP A 221 9.60 8.22 0.10
CA ASP A 221 9.11 8.80 1.35
C ASP A 221 8.03 7.90 1.99
N ILE A 222 7.19 7.29 1.16
CA ILE A 222 6.12 6.41 1.61
C ILE A 222 6.64 5.00 1.91
N ALA A 223 7.53 4.48 1.07
CA ALA A 223 8.13 3.16 1.24
C ALA A 223 8.86 3.02 2.58
N LEU A 224 9.58 4.05 3.02
CA LEU A 224 10.27 4.05 4.31
C LEU A 224 9.28 4.01 5.49
N GLY A 225 8.15 4.71 5.40
CA GLY A 225 7.08 4.60 6.39
C GLY A 225 6.43 3.22 6.42
N ILE A 226 6.29 2.57 5.26
CA ILE A 226 5.81 1.18 5.18
C ILE A 226 6.82 0.22 5.82
N ILE A 227 8.13 0.39 5.55
CA ILE A 227 9.20 -0.40 6.18
C ILE A 227 9.16 -0.26 7.70
N TYR A 228 9.01 0.97 8.22
CA TYR A 228 8.81 1.17 9.66
C TYR A 228 7.67 0.31 10.19
N LEU A 229 6.50 0.34 9.55
CA LEU A 229 5.35 -0.43 9.99
C LEU A 229 5.52 -1.95 9.82
N LEU A 230 6.33 -2.42 8.87
CA LEU A 230 6.63 -3.84 8.67
C LEU A 230 7.68 -4.37 9.66
N SER A 231 8.56 -3.50 10.13
CA SER A 231 9.72 -3.84 10.96
C SER A 231 9.39 -3.95 12.44
N ASP A 232 10.36 -4.41 13.21
CA ASP A 232 10.25 -4.53 14.67
C ASP A 232 10.32 -3.17 15.37
N ALA A 233 10.79 -2.11 14.68
CA ALA A 233 10.75 -0.72 15.15
C ALA A 233 9.34 -0.24 15.49
N SER A 234 8.30 -0.86 14.90
CA SER A 234 6.89 -0.57 15.15
C SER A 234 6.15 -1.68 15.93
N SER A 235 6.86 -2.51 16.69
CA SER A 235 6.30 -3.67 17.41
C SER A 235 5.12 -3.32 18.35
N TRP A 236 5.01 -2.05 18.77
CA TRP A 236 3.92 -1.55 19.63
C TRP A 236 2.92 -0.64 18.88
N VAL A 237 2.88 -0.73 17.53
CA VAL A 237 2.00 0.09 16.67
C VAL A 237 1.01 -0.79 15.92
N THR A 238 -0.28 -0.70 16.26
CA THR A 238 -1.37 -1.36 15.55
C THR A 238 -2.65 -0.51 15.59
N GLY A 239 -3.48 -0.59 14.57
CA GLY A 239 -4.69 0.22 14.45
C GLY A 239 -4.41 1.70 14.16
N HIS A 240 -3.17 2.04 13.76
CA HIS A 240 -2.74 3.41 13.50
C HIS A 240 -2.87 3.79 12.03
N SER A 241 -3.26 5.06 11.80
CA SER A 241 -3.32 5.71 10.49
C SER A 241 -2.14 6.68 10.37
N LEU A 242 -1.00 6.20 9.83
CA LEU A 242 0.20 7.00 9.68
C LEU A 242 0.08 7.95 8.49
N ILE A 243 0.01 9.25 8.75
CA ILE A 243 0.00 10.30 7.71
C ILE A 243 1.44 10.60 7.29
N ILE A 244 1.68 10.63 5.96
CA ILE A 244 2.96 11.01 5.34
C ILE A 244 2.63 11.93 4.17
N ASP A 245 2.56 13.23 4.43
CA ASP A 245 1.95 14.18 3.51
C ASP A 245 2.70 15.52 3.36
N GLY A 246 3.91 15.62 3.90
CA GLY A 246 4.69 16.87 3.87
C GLY A 246 4.07 18.00 4.67
N GLY A 247 3.12 17.69 5.56
CA GLY A 247 2.45 18.64 6.46
C GLY A 247 1.25 19.35 5.83
N VAL A 248 0.74 18.92 4.68
CA VAL A 248 -0.38 19.62 4.00
C VAL A 248 -1.70 19.57 4.77
N THR A 249 -1.85 18.66 5.74
CA THR A 249 -3.06 18.54 6.58
C THR A 249 -2.98 19.23 7.94
N ILE A 250 -1.90 19.97 8.24
CA ILE A 250 -1.74 20.74 9.48
C ILE A 250 -1.86 22.24 9.26
#